data_bcb1ac8881d8fc1ff4912e90ffafc436
#
_entry.id   bcb1ac8881d8fc1ff4912e90ffafc436
#
_cell.length_a   1.000
_cell.length_b   1.000
_cell.length_c   1.000
_cell.angle_alpha   90.00
_cell.angle_beta   90.00
_cell.angle_gamma   90.00
#
_symmetry.space_group_name_H-M   'P 1'
#
loop_
_entity.id
_entity.type
_entity.pdbx_description
1 polymer ?
#
loop_
_entity_poly.entity_id
_entity_poly.type
_entity_poly.pdbx_seq_one_letter_code
_entity_poly.pdbx_strand_id
1 'polypeptide(L)'
;MIKVTRQTDPELAALVDEELNRQEHNIEMIASESTAPLAVMELSGSVFTNKTLEGYPGKRFQAGSEVADKVEELAWKRAKELFGAEHVNIQSYSGSTANYSVFASVLNPGDLILSMRLDQGGHLTHGSPANWVSKIYRHVFYGVDPKTELIDYDEL
;
A
#
# COMPACT_ATOMS: atom_id res chain seq x y z
N MET A 1 3.95 0.54 24.68
CA MET A 1 4.59 0.91 23.39
C MET A 1 5.12 2.35 23.44
N ILE A 2 4.32 3.35 23.81
CA ILE A 2 4.67 4.79 23.70
C ILE A 2 5.16 5.42 25.03
N LYS A 3 6.03 4.74 25.80
CA LYS A 3 6.49 5.21 27.10
C LYS A 3 7.18 6.58 27.06
N VAL A 4 8.01 6.81 26.07
CA VAL A 4 8.73 8.09 25.90
C VAL A 4 7.76 9.19 25.49
N THR A 5 6.84 8.92 24.58
CA THR A 5 5.81 9.88 24.15
C THR A 5 4.96 10.35 25.34
N ARG A 6 4.60 9.46 26.27
CA ARG A 6 3.87 9.87 27.49
C ARG A 6 4.60 10.89 28.36
N GLN A 7 5.93 10.92 28.29
CA GLN A 7 6.74 11.87 29.05
C GLN A 7 6.98 13.18 28.31
N THR A 8 7.06 13.12 26.99
CA THR A 8 7.39 14.27 26.13
C THR A 8 6.18 14.96 25.55
N ASP A 9 5.11 14.23 25.29
CA ASP A 9 3.85 14.72 24.72
C ASP A 9 2.67 13.90 25.26
N PRO A 10 2.20 14.24 26.48
CA PRO A 10 1.11 13.52 27.12
C PRO A 10 -0.23 13.67 26.39
N GLU A 11 -0.46 14.77 25.68
CA GLU A 11 -1.68 15.01 24.89
C GLU A 11 -1.75 14.02 23.72
N LEU A 12 -0.68 13.90 22.93
CA LEU A 12 -0.60 12.91 21.84
C LEU A 12 -0.70 11.48 22.38
N ALA A 13 -0.08 11.20 23.53
CA ALA A 13 -0.16 9.87 24.13
C ALA A 13 -1.58 9.49 24.52
N ALA A 14 -2.39 10.45 24.99
CA ALA A 14 -3.80 10.24 25.32
C ALA A 14 -4.62 9.89 24.07
N LEU A 15 -4.37 10.53 22.92
CA LEU A 15 -5.03 10.20 21.67
C LEU A 15 -4.69 8.80 21.17
N VAL A 16 -3.44 8.35 21.36
CA VAL A 16 -3.06 6.97 21.02
C VAL A 16 -3.77 5.95 21.91
N ASP A 17 -3.97 6.26 23.20
CA ASP A 17 -4.73 5.39 24.10
C ASP A 17 -6.23 5.36 23.74
N GLU A 18 -6.78 6.49 23.33
CA GLU A 18 -8.15 6.59 22.85
C GLU A 18 -8.36 5.72 21.59
N GLU A 19 -7.43 5.80 20.63
CA GLU A 19 -7.48 4.98 19.43
C GLU A 19 -7.31 3.48 19.74
N LEU A 20 -6.43 3.12 20.66
CA LEU A 20 -6.28 1.74 21.12
C LEU A 20 -7.61 1.22 21.70
N ASN A 21 -8.22 2.02 22.59
CA ASN A 21 -9.52 1.68 23.17
C ASN A 21 -10.61 1.55 22.10
N ARG A 22 -10.60 2.42 21.08
CA ARG A 22 -11.54 2.31 19.96
C ARG A 22 -11.37 0.99 19.21
N GLN A 23 -10.14 0.63 18.88
CA GLN A 23 -9.84 -0.62 18.16
C GLN A 23 -10.18 -1.88 18.98
N GLU A 24 -10.01 -1.85 20.29
CA GLU A 24 -10.34 -2.97 21.17
C GLU A 24 -11.85 -3.21 21.33
N HIS A 25 -12.66 -2.16 21.16
CA HIS A 25 -14.11 -2.21 21.45
C HIS A 25 -14.98 -2.11 20.19
N ASN A 26 -14.40 -1.88 19.02
CA ASN A 26 -15.12 -1.78 17.77
C ASN A 26 -14.73 -2.92 16.81
N ILE A 27 -15.70 -3.43 16.09
CA ILE A 27 -15.45 -4.36 14.99
C ILE A 27 -15.15 -3.56 13.74
N GLU A 28 -13.95 -3.73 13.21
CA GLU A 28 -13.57 -3.11 11.94
C GLU A 28 -14.14 -3.93 10.76
N MET A 29 -15.00 -3.27 9.96
CA MET A 29 -15.68 -3.90 8.82
C MET A 29 -15.12 -3.44 7.46
N ILE A 30 -14.07 -2.63 7.45
CA ILE A 30 -13.42 -2.21 6.22
C ILE A 30 -12.48 -3.33 5.77
N ALA A 31 -12.79 -3.95 4.63
CA ALA A 31 -12.10 -5.16 4.14
C ALA A 31 -10.60 -4.94 3.84
N SER A 32 -10.19 -3.69 3.60
CA SER A 32 -8.78 -3.32 3.35
C SER A 32 -7.98 -3.05 4.62
N GLU A 33 -8.61 -3.01 5.79
CA GLU A 33 -7.93 -2.81 7.07
C GLU A 33 -7.58 -4.14 7.73
N SER A 34 -6.39 -4.21 8.31
CA SER A 34 -5.90 -5.37 9.04
C SER A 34 -5.10 -4.91 10.25
N THR A 35 -5.34 -5.57 11.39
CA THR A 35 -4.57 -5.31 12.60
C THR A 35 -3.10 -5.69 12.40
N ALA A 36 -2.20 -4.72 12.51
CA ALA A 36 -0.78 -4.96 12.39
C ALA A 36 -0.26 -5.73 13.62
N PRO A 37 0.52 -6.80 13.43
CA PRO A 37 1.21 -7.47 14.54
C PRO A 37 2.15 -6.50 15.27
N LEU A 38 2.32 -6.70 16.58
CA LEU A 38 3.21 -5.85 17.41
C LEU A 38 4.63 -5.73 16.84
N ALA A 39 5.19 -6.82 16.29
CA ALA A 39 6.50 -6.82 15.66
C ALA A 39 6.60 -5.86 14.45
N VAL A 40 5.52 -5.72 13.67
CA VAL A 40 5.49 -4.76 12.56
C VAL A 40 5.48 -3.33 13.08
N MET A 41 4.68 -3.04 14.13
CA MET A 41 4.64 -1.73 14.75
C MET A 41 5.98 -1.33 15.39
N GLU A 42 6.66 -2.26 16.06
CA GLU A 42 8.01 -2.04 16.63
C GLU A 42 9.05 -1.72 15.53
N LEU A 43 9.03 -2.47 14.43
CA LEU A 43 9.96 -2.25 13.32
C LEU A 43 9.70 -0.92 12.59
N SER A 44 8.44 -0.52 12.45
CA SER A 44 8.06 0.76 11.83
C SER A 44 8.60 1.97 12.62
N GLY A 45 8.73 1.85 13.96
CA GLY A 45 9.32 2.86 14.84
C GLY A 45 10.79 2.63 15.16
N SER A 46 11.51 1.81 14.42
CA SER A 46 12.92 1.48 14.70
C SER A 46 13.89 2.55 14.20
N VAL A 47 15.18 2.36 14.47
CA VAL A 47 16.27 3.25 14.04
C VAL A 47 16.35 3.45 12.52
N PHE A 48 15.72 2.61 11.72
CA PHE A 48 15.63 2.78 10.28
C PHE A 48 14.84 4.03 9.87
N THR A 49 13.99 4.59 10.74
CA THR A 49 13.32 5.87 10.51
C THR A 49 14.29 7.05 10.36
N ASN A 50 15.54 6.91 10.84
CA ASN A 50 16.58 7.94 10.72
C ASN A 50 17.32 7.88 9.38
N LYS A 51 17.10 6.84 8.55
CA LYS A 51 17.93 6.58 7.37
C LYS A 51 17.23 7.00 6.09
N THR A 52 17.86 7.88 5.33
CA THR A 52 17.47 8.19 3.95
C THR A 52 18.03 7.13 3.01
N LEU A 53 17.16 6.55 2.18
CA LEU A 53 17.50 5.48 1.25
C LEU A 53 16.90 5.79 -0.13
N GLU A 54 17.75 6.17 -1.06
CA GLU A 54 17.40 6.35 -2.47
C GLU A 54 18.21 5.35 -3.31
N GLY A 55 17.61 4.83 -4.37
CA GLY A 55 18.18 3.79 -5.22
C GLY A 55 17.86 2.37 -4.69
N TYR A 56 18.64 1.40 -5.09
CA TYR A 56 18.46 -0.02 -4.78
C TYR A 56 19.67 -0.61 -4.05
N PRO A 57 19.57 -1.77 -3.41
CA PRO A 57 20.68 -2.46 -2.80
C PRO A 57 21.91 -2.51 -3.72
N GLY A 58 23.07 -2.14 -3.18
CA GLY A 58 24.33 -2.03 -3.93
C GLY A 58 24.43 -0.84 -4.90
N LYS A 59 23.38 -0.03 -5.05
CA LYS A 59 23.32 1.16 -5.94
C LYS A 59 22.62 2.32 -5.25
N ARG A 60 23.03 2.66 -4.03
CA ARG A 60 22.45 3.75 -3.24
C ARG A 60 23.16 5.07 -3.53
N PHE A 61 22.39 6.15 -3.43
CA PHE A 61 22.92 7.51 -3.49
C PHE A 61 23.56 7.94 -2.16
N GLN A 62 23.07 7.44 -1.03
CA GLN A 62 23.61 7.75 0.30
C GLN A 62 24.53 6.66 0.82
N ALA A 63 25.59 7.07 1.52
CA ALA A 63 26.47 6.18 2.25
C ALA A 63 25.80 5.59 3.51
N GLY A 64 26.34 4.52 4.08
CA GLY A 64 25.84 3.89 5.30
C GLY A 64 24.54 3.12 5.09
N SER A 65 24.35 2.53 3.92
CA SER A 65 23.14 1.81 3.53
C SER A 65 23.25 0.28 3.64
N GLU A 66 24.41 -0.23 4.01
CA GLU A 66 24.77 -1.65 3.94
C GLU A 66 23.84 -2.55 4.78
N VAL A 67 23.37 -2.04 5.92
CA VAL A 67 22.45 -2.79 6.79
C VAL A 67 21.02 -2.73 6.23
N ALA A 68 20.60 -1.58 5.71
CA ALA A 68 19.31 -1.42 5.08
C ALA A 68 19.19 -2.25 3.80
N ASP A 69 20.27 -2.38 3.03
CA ASP A 69 20.33 -3.26 1.86
C ASP A 69 20.04 -4.71 2.24
N LYS A 70 20.62 -5.20 3.32
CA LYS A 70 20.34 -6.57 3.83
C LYS A 70 18.88 -6.75 4.25
N VAL A 71 18.26 -5.72 4.82
CA VAL A 71 16.83 -5.76 5.18
C VAL A 71 15.95 -5.82 3.93
N GLU A 72 16.26 -5.00 2.92
CA GLU A 72 15.52 -4.98 1.66
C GLU A 72 15.69 -6.30 0.88
N GLU A 73 16.90 -6.83 0.80
CA GLU A 73 17.19 -8.13 0.18
C GLU A 73 16.46 -9.28 0.89
N LEU A 74 16.41 -9.25 2.22
CA LEU A 74 15.63 -10.23 3.00
C LEU A 74 14.14 -10.15 2.71
N ALA A 75 13.61 -8.94 2.58
CA ALA A 75 12.20 -8.72 2.22
C ALA A 75 11.90 -9.20 0.79
N TRP A 76 12.78 -8.94 -0.18
CA TRP A 76 12.66 -9.48 -1.54
C TRP A 76 12.61 -11.01 -1.55
N LYS A 77 13.54 -11.63 -0.82
CA LYS A 77 13.60 -13.10 -0.74
C LYS A 77 12.28 -13.65 -0.21
N ARG A 78 11.80 -13.12 0.92
CA ARG A 78 10.56 -13.58 1.56
C ARG A 78 9.32 -13.34 0.70
N ALA A 79 9.24 -12.18 0.04
CA ALA A 79 8.13 -11.88 -0.85
C ALA A 79 8.12 -12.79 -2.09
N LYS A 80 9.29 -13.08 -2.69
CA LYS A 80 9.41 -14.05 -3.77
C LYS A 80 8.95 -15.45 -3.36
N GLU A 81 9.38 -15.90 -2.19
CA GLU A 81 8.97 -17.20 -1.65
C GLU A 81 7.45 -17.26 -1.38
N LEU A 82 6.89 -16.20 -0.79
CA LEU A 82 5.49 -16.13 -0.41
C LEU A 82 4.55 -16.11 -1.63
N PHE A 83 4.91 -15.35 -2.65
CA PHE A 83 4.05 -15.15 -3.83
C PHE A 83 4.44 -16.01 -5.04
N GLY A 84 5.51 -16.80 -4.95
CA GLY A 84 6.03 -17.56 -6.09
C GLY A 84 6.49 -16.65 -7.25
N ALA A 85 6.92 -15.42 -6.96
CA ALA A 85 7.24 -14.42 -7.95
C ALA A 85 8.73 -14.45 -8.33
N GLU A 86 9.02 -14.27 -9.62
CA GLU A 86 10.40 -14.14 -10.11
C GLU A 86 11.02 -12.79 -9.74
N HIS A 87 10.20 -11.72 -9.73
CA HIS A 87 10.62 -10.35 -9.43
C HIS A 87 9.68 -9.69 -8.43
N VAL A 88 10.23 -8.88 -7.54
CA VAL A 88 9.48 -8.16 -6.51
C VAL A 88 10.09 -6.76 -6.35
N ASN A 89 9.25 -5.75 -6.21
CA ASN A 89 9.61 -4.43 -5.75
C ASN A 89 8.83 -4.12 -4.47
N ILE A 90 9.53 -3.80 -3.40
CA ILE A 90 8.96 -3.53 -2.07
C ILE A 90 9.07 -2.05 -1.66
N GLN A 91 9.51 -1.18 -2.56
CA GLN A 91 9.78 0.23 -2.21
C GLN A 91 8.56 1.13 -2.27
N SER A 92 7.41 0.63 -2.73
CA SER A 92 6.19 1.44 -2.78
C SER A 92 5.67 1.77 -1.39
N TYR A 93 5.35 3.04 -1.14
CA TYR A 93 4.82 3.51 0.14
C TYR A 93 3.38 3.07 0.43
N SER A 94 2.63 2.70 -0.60
CA SER A 94 1.25 2.25 -0.49
C SER A 94 0.83 1.42 -1.70
N GLY A 95 -0.31 0.73 -1.60
CA GLY A 95 -0.92 0.06 -2.75
C GLY A 95 -1.22 1.02 -3.91
N SER A 96 -1.61 2.26 -3.62
CA SER A 96 -1.82 3.29 -4.64
C SER A 96 -0.55 3.60 -5.42
N THR A 97 0.57 3.83 -4.74
CA THR A 97 1.87 4.06 -5.40
C THR A 97 2.36 2.84 -6.16
N ALA A 98 2.10 1.63 -5.67
CA ALA A 98 2.40 0.41 -6.39
C ALA A 98 1.62 0.34 -7.72
N ASN A 99 0.32 0.59 -7.69
CA ASN A 99 -0.53 0.62 -8.89
C ASN A 99 -0.07 1.70 -9.90
N TYR A 100 0.28 2.89 -9.42
CA TYR A 100 0.80 3.95 -10.29
C TYR A 100 2.11 3.55 -10.97
N SER A 101 3.00 2.89 -10.25
CA SER A 101 4.26 2.40 -10.79
C SER A 101 4.02 1.35 -11.88
N VAL A 102 3.07 0.45 -11.68
CA VAL A 102 2.67 -0.55 -12.69
C VAL A 102 2.13 0.14 -13.93
N PHE A 103 1.15 1.03 -13.81
CA PHE A 103 0.59 1.73 -14.97
C PHE A 103 1.66 2.52 -15.72
N ALA A 104 2.48 3.28 -15.02
CA ALA A 104 3.55 4.07 -15.64
C ALA A 104 4.63 3.19 -16.32
N SER A 105 4.80 1.94 -15.92
CA SER A 105 5.77 1.03 -16.54
C SER A 105 5.29 0.38 -17.83
N VAL A 106 3.97 0.27 -18.02
CA VAL A 106 3.37 -0.48 -19.16
C VAL A 106 2.48 0.36 -20.06
N LEU A 107 2.12 1.57 -19.66
CA LEU A 107 1.19 2.45 -20.39
C LEU A 107 1.82 3.80 -20.70
N ASN A 108 1.37 4.40 -21.80
CA ASN A 108 1.63 5.80 -22.14
C ASN A 108 0.44 6.69 -21.75
N PRO A 109 0.65 7.99 -21.48
CA PRO A 109 -0.45 8.92 -21.26
C PRO A 109 -1.46 8.86 -22.42
N GLY A 110 -2.74 8.72 -22.08
CA GLY A 110 -3.83 8.57 -23.05
C GLY A 110 -4.21 7.13 -23.44
N ASP A 111 -3.45 6.15 -22.97
CA ASP A 111 -3.83 4.73 -23.17
C ASP A 111 -5.11 4.41 -22.40
N LEU A 112 -5.78 3.33 -22.82
CA LEU A 112 -7.06 2.90 -22.28
C LEU A 112 -6.88 1.85 -21.19
N ILE A 113 -7.52 2.07 -20.07
CA ILE A 113 -7.63 1.10 -18.97
C ILE A 113 -9.08 0.61 -18.90
N LEU A 114 -9.27 -0.69 -18.93
CA LEU A 114 -10.53 -1.36 -18.62
C LEU A 114 -10.50 -1.80 -17.18
N SER A 115 -11.47 -1.35 -16.38
CA SER A 115 -11.50 -1.63 -14.93
C SER A 115 -12.92 -1.78 -14.40
N MET A 116 -13.05 -2.44 -13.26
CA MET A 116 -14.34 -2.57 -12.57
C MET A 116 -14.79 -1.21 -12.00
N ARG A 117 -16.08 -0.95 -12.04
CA ARG A 117 -16.70 0.22 -11.42
C ARG A 117 -16.40 0.27 -9.92
N LEU A 118 -16.15 1.48 -9.41
CA LEU A 118 -15.81 1.69 -7.99
C LEU A 118 -16.90 1.19 -7.03
N ASP A 119 -18.16 1.44 -7.39
CA ASP A 119 -19.34 1.03 -6.62
C ASP A 119 -19.64 -0.47 -6.68
N GLN A 120 -18.87 -1.23 -7.45
CA GLN A 120 -19.05 -2.67 -7.64
C GLN A 120 -17.77 -3.48 -7.33
N GLY A 121 -16.83 -2.89 -6.60
CA GLY A 121 -15.60 -3.55 -6.17
C GLY A 121 -14.32 -3.06 -6.83
N GLY A 122 -14.39 -2.08 -7.73
CA GLY A 122 -13.21 -1.46 -8.34
C GLY A 122 -12.40 -0.63 -7.33
N HIS A 123 -11.12 -0.45 -7.62
CA HIS A 123 -10.23 0.36 -6.78
C HIS A 123 -10.17 1.82 -7.28
N LEU A 124 -10.01 2.77 -6.35
CA LEU A 124 -9.88 4.20 -6.68
C LEU A 124 -8.79 4.49 -7.71
N THR A 125 -7.64 3.80 -7.62
CA THR A 125 -6.50 3.98 -8.53
C THR A 125 -6.71 3.40 -9.92
N HIS A 126 -7.81 2.68 -10.16
CA HIS A 126 -8.12 2.07 -11.46
C HIS A 126 -9.05 2.95 -12.33
N GLY A 127 -9.04 4.26 -12.11
CA GLY A 127 -9.70 5.21 -13.00
C GLY A 127 -10.87 5.97 -12.41
N SER A 128 -11.07 5.91 -11.08
CA SER A 128 -12.05 6.77 -10.43
C SER A 128 -11.78 8.25 -10.77
N PRO A 129 -12.81 9.05 -11.12
CA PRO A 129 -12.65 10.48 -11.40
C PRO A 129 -12.01 11.27 -10.26
N ALA A 130 -12.10 10.78 -9.03
CA ALA A 130 -11.46 11.38 -7.85
C ALA A 130 -9.94 11.13 -7.80
N ASN A 131 -9.42 10.22 -8.63
CA ASN A 131 -8.00 9.85 -8.64
C ASN A 131 -7.27 10.50 -9.82
N TRP A 132 -6.01 10.86 -9.63
CA TRP A 132 -5.22 11.52 -10.68
C TRP A 132 -4.94 10.62 -11.90
N VAL A 133 -4.99 9.30 -11.76
CA VAL A 133 -4.83 8.33 -12.85
C VAL A 133 -5.85 8.59 -13.96
N SER A 134 -7.08 8.99 -13.60
CA SER A 134 -8.12 9.35 -14.58
C SER A 134 -7.80 10.62 -15.40
N LYS A 135 -6.82 11.41 -14.98
CA LYS A 135 -6.36 12.59 -15.73
C LYS A 135 -5.27 12.24 -16.74
N ILE A 136 -4.63 11.08 -16.59
CA ILE A 136 -3.52 10.63 -17.44
C ILE A 136 -3.98 9.60 -18.46
N TYR A 137 -4.82 8.66 -18.02
CA TYR A 137 -5.29 7.55 -18.85
C TYR A 137 -6.80 7.66 -19.11
N ARG A 138 -7.24 7.10 -20.23
CA ARG A 138 -8.67 6.95 -20.53
C ARG A 138 -9.19 5.70 -19.83
N HIS A 139 -10.46 5.70 -19.45
CA HIS A 139 -11.06 4.59 -18.72
C HIS A 139 -12.38 4.16 -19.35
N VAL A 140 -12.56 2.84 -19.41
CA VAL A 140 -13.83 2.17 -19.64
C VAL A 140 -14.10 1.27 -18.44
N PHE A 141 -15.33 1.25 -17.99
CA PHE A 141 -15.70 0.50 -16.81
C PHE A 141 -16.67 -0.63 -17.17
N TYR A 142 -16.43 -1.78 -16.58
CA TYR A 142 -17.38 -2.88 -16.54
C TYR A 142 -17.96 -3.02 -15.14
N GLY A 143 -19.11 -3.72 -15.06
CA GLY A 143 -19.82 -3.96 -13.83
C GLY A 143 -20.17 -5.42 -13.62
N VAL A 144 -21.12 -5.63 -12.73
CA VAL A 144 -21.73 -6.93 -12.46
C VAL A 144 -23.21 -6.88 -12.81
N ASP A 145 -23.76 -7.98 -13.30
CA ASP A 145 -25.20 -8.13 -13.49
C ASP A 145 -25.92 -7.98 -12.12
N PRO A 146 -26.92 -7.08 -12.01
CA PRO A 146 -27.56 -6.77 -10.72
C PRO A 146 -28.39 -7.92 -10.13
N LYS A 147 -28.67 -8.98 -10.89
CA LYS A 147 -29.44 -10.14 -10.43
C LYS A 147 -28.56 -11.30 -9.99
N THR A 148 -27.48 -11.52 -10.74
CA THR A 148 -26.55 -12.64 -10.52
C THR A 148 -25.35 -12.27 -9.69
N GLU A 149 -25.04 -10.96 -9.60
CA GLU A 149 -23.84 -10.40 -8.97
C GLU A 149 -22.52 -10.93 -9.58
N LEU A 150 -22.59 -11.47 -10.79
CA LEU A 150 -21.44 -11.95 -11.55
C LEU A 150 -21.05 -10.95 -12.63
N ILE A 151 -19.78 -10.99 -13.05
CA ILE A 151 -19.31 -10.19 -14.18
C ILE A 151 -20.05 -10.65 -15.45
N ASP A 152 -20.63 -9.71 -16.16
CA ASP A 152 -21.21 -9.94 -17.47
C ASP A 152 -20.10 -9.89 -18.54
N TYR A 153 -19.66 -11.05 -18.95
CA TYR A 153 -18.58 -11.19 -19.94
C TYR A 153 -19.04 -10.87 -21.38
N ASP A 154 -20.34 -10.82 -21.62
CA ASP A 154 -20.86 -10.41 -22.93
C ASP A 154 -20.92 -8.88 -23.07
N GLU A 155 -21.07 -8.15 -21.94
CA GLU A 155 -20.94 -6.69 -21.89
C GLU A 155 -19.48 -6.23 -21.91
N LEU A 156 -18.56 -7.02 -21.36
CA LEU A 156 -17.15 -6.72 -21.23
C LEU A 156 -16.44 -6.68 -22.58
#